data_6ba51da96889aa906888f99b99f719b0
#
_entry.id   6ba51da96889aa906888f99b99f719b0
#
_cell.length_a   1.000
_cell.length_b   1.000
_cell.length_c   1.000
_cell.angle_alpha   90.00
_cell.angle_beta   90.00
_cell.angle_gamma   90.00
#
_symmetry.space_group_name_H-M   'P 1'
#
loop_
_entity.id
_entity.type
_entity.pdbx_description
1 polymer ?
#
loop_
_entity_poly.entity_id
_entity_poly.type
_entity_poly.pdbx_seq_one_letter_code
_entity_poly.pdbx_strand_id
1 'polypeptide(L)' 'MNIALLGFGNVGKAFYSLACNRTDMAVTKVLSRHPRPELTCEITADFAQIENDSSIDTVIEVLGGLNPSH' A
#
# COMPACT_ATOMS: atom_id res chain seq x y z
N MET A 1 -3.26 12.83 3.92
CA MET A 1 -3.90 11.86 3.02
C MET A 1 -3.49 10.46 3.45
N ASN A 2 -4.46 9.64 3.76
CA ASN A 2 -4.21 8.26 4.16
C ASN A 2 -4.34 7.36 2.94
N ILE A 3 -3.30 6.58 2.69
CA ILE A 3 -3.19 5.80 1.47
C ILE A 3 -3.09 4.31 1.82
N ALA A 4 -3.80 3.50 1.06
CA ALA A 4 -3.64 2.06 1.09
C ALA A 4 -2.96 1.60 -0.19
N LEU A 5 -1.97 0.74 -0.07
CA LEU A 5 -1.29 0.16 -1.22
C LEU A 5 -1.80 -1.27 -1.43
N LEU A 6 -2.12 -1.58 -2.67
CA LEU A 6 -2.50 -2.93 -3.03
C LEU A 6 -1.27 -3.62 -3.60
N GLY A 7 -0.59 -4.37 -2.75
CA GLY A 7 0.64 -5.03 -3.10
C GLY A 7 1.86 -4.29 -2.60
N PHE A 8 2.98 -4.98 -2.51
CA PHE A 8 4.21 -4.39 -2.01
C PHE A 8 5.43 -5.08 -2.62
N GLY A 9 5.59 -4.89 -3.92
CA GLY A 9 6.79 -5.29 -4.63
C GLY A 9 7.76 -4.13 -4.73
N ASN A 10 8.59 -4.13 -5.77
CA ASN A 10 9.57 -3.06 -5.95
C ASN A 10 8.91 -1.70 -6.12
N VAL A 11 7.82 -1.65 -6.86
CA VAL A 11 7.09 -0.40 -7.07
C VAL A 11 6.47 0.08 -5.77
N GLY A 12 5.89 -0.86 -5.00
CA GLY A 12 5.31 -0.51 -3.71
C GLY A 12 6.33 0.03 -2.74
N LYS A 13 7.52 -0.58 -2.72
CA LYS A 13 8.60 -0.10 -1.86
C LYS A 13 9.03 1.32 -2.22
N ALA A 14 9.15 1.58 -3.53
CA ALA A 14 9.54 2.91 -3.98
C ALA A 14 8.50 3.94 -3.58
N PHE A 15 7.23 3.60 -3.77
CA PHE A 15 6.16 4.51 -3.38
C PHE A 15 6.15 4.74 -1.88
N TYR A 16 6.32 3.69 -1.10
CA TYR A 16 6.33 3.81 0.35
C TYR A 16 7.44 4.75 0.82
N SER A 17 8.63 4.60 0.24
CA SER A 17 9.74 5.49 0.57
C SER A 17 9.44 6.94 0.25
N LEU A 18 8.83 7.18 -0.92
CA LEU A 18 8.46 8.53 -1.30
C LEU A 18 7.45 9.12 -0.33
N ALA A 19 6.44 8.32 0.04
CA ALA A 19 5.40 8.79 0.95
C ALA A 19 5.96 9.09 2.34
N CYS A 20 6.93 8.33 2.79
CA CYS A 20 7.54 8.55 4.09
C CYS A 20 8.27 9.89 4.17
N ASN A 21 8.69 10.42 3.04
CA ASN A 21 9.38 11.71 3.00
C ASN A 21 8.43 12.88 2.80
N ARG A 22 7.14 12.63 2.74
CA ARG A 22 6.15 13.69 2.57
C ARG A 22 5.32 13.81 3.83
N THR A 23 4.93 15.03 4.13
CA THR A 23 4.10 15.27 5.32
C THR A 23 2.61 15.26 5.00
N ASP A 24 2.27 15.32 3.72
CA ASP A 24 0.88 15.34 3.26
C ASP A 24 0.34 13.97 2.90
N MET A 25 1.16 12.93 3.00
CA MET A 25 0.78 11.58 2.64
C MET A 25 1.20 10.60 3.73
N ALA A 26 0.41 9.59 3.94
CA ALA A 26 0.74 8.52 4.88
C ALA A 26 0.21 7.20 4.34
N VAL A 27 1.08 6.21 4.22
CA VAL A 27 0.65 4.86 3.88
C VAL A 27 0.23 4.19 5.17
N THR A 28 -1.07 3.96 5.32
CA THR A 28 -1.62 3.42 6.56
C THR A 28 -1.91 1.93 6.48
N LYS A 29 -2.12 1.40 5.29
CA LYS A 29 -2.37 -0.03 5.09
C LYS A 29 -1.71 -0.51 3.82
N VAL A 30 -1.29 -1.77 3.84
CA VAL A 30 -0.73 -2.44 2.67
C VAL A 30 -1.39 -3.79 2.54
N LEU A 31 -1.89 -4.09 1.35
CA LEU A 31 -2.43 -5.42 1.06
C LEU A 31 -1.27 -6.30 0.61
N SER A 32 -0.95 -7.31 1.42
CA SER A 32 0.12 -8.23 1.12
C SER A 32 -0.17 -9.57 1.75
N ARG A 33 0.15 -10.64 1.03
CA ARG A 33 -0.01 -12.00 1.55
C ARG A 33 1.19 -12.43 2.40
N HIS A 34 2.26 -11.67 2.33
CA HIS A 34 3.49 -12.02 3.03
C HIS A 34 3.79 -10.98 4.09
N PRO A 35 4.40 -11.38 5.22
CA PRO A 35 4.81 -10.41 6.22
C PRO A 35 5.86 -9.47 5.65
N ARG A 36 5.77 -8.22 6.10
CA ARG A 36 6.70 -7.17 5.68
C ARG A 36 7.22 -6.46 6.92
N PRO A 37 8.22 -7.05 7.58
CA PRO A 37 8.70 -6.48 8.84
C PRO A 37 9.29 -5.07 8.70
N GLU A 38 9.68 -4.71 7.50
CA GLU A 38 10.20 -3.36 7.25
C GLU A 38 9.11 -2.29 7.28
N LEU A 39 7.84 -2.69 7.26
CA LEU A 39 6.75 -1.73 7.27
C LEU A 39 6.29 -1.47 8.70
N THR A 40 5.97 -0.21 8.98
CA THR A 40 5.41 0.18 10.26
C THR A 40 3.91 0.33 10.22
N CYS A 41 3.32 0.28 9.02
CA CYS A 41 1.88 0.38 8.87
C CYS A 41 1.22 -0.98 8.99
N GLU A 42 -0.09 -0.99 8.98
CA GLU A 42 -0.87 -2.22 9.08
C GLU A 42 -0.80 -2.99 7.77
N ILE A 43 -0.61 -4.29 7.86
CA ILE A 43 -0.59 -5.18 6.69
C ILE A 43 -1.77 -6.12 6.79
N THR A 44 -2.51 -6.24 5.70
CA THR A 44 -3.64 -7.16 5.65
C THR A 44 -3.59 -7.95 4.35
N ALA A 45 -4.12 -9.16 4.38
CA ALA A 45 -4.30 -9.96 3.18
C ALA A 45 -5.75 -9.91 2.69
N ASP A 46 -6.58 -9.14 3.37
CA ASP A 46 -8.01 -9.08 3.07
C ASP A 46 -8.36 -7.70 2.54
N PHE A 47 -8.72 -7.63 1.26
CA PHE A 47 -9.06 -6.37 0.64
C PHE A 47 -10.24 -5.68 1.31
N ALA A 48 -11.14 -6.45 1.92
CA ALA A 48 -12.28 -5.86 2.60
C ALA A 48 -11.85 -4.97 3.77
N GLN A 49 -10.71 -5.25 4.38
CA GLN A 49 -10.17 -4.42 5.43
C GLN A 49 -9.78 -3.04 4.93
N ILE A 50 -9.45 -2.96 3.66
CA ILE A 50 -9.11 -1.68 3.04
C ILE A 50 -10.38 -1.00 2.53
N GLU A 51 -11.23 -1.76 1.88
CA GLU A 51 -12.45 -1.24 1.28
C GLU A 51 -13.38 -0.64 2.31
N ASN A 52 -13.44 -1.25 3.49
CA ASN A 52 -14.34 -0.81 4.55
C ASN A 52 -13.72 0.19 5.51
N ASP A 53 -12.49 0.59 5.27
CA ASP A 53 -11.80 1.53 6.16
C ASP A 53 -12.06 2.97 5.68
N SER A 54 -12.94 3.64 6.38
CA SER A 54 -13.33 4.99 5.99
C SER A 54 -12.23 6.02 6.22
N SER A 55 -11.18 5.66 6.93
CA SER A 55 -10.06 6.58 7.14
C SER A 55 -9.13 6.65 5.94
N ILE A 56 -9.26 5.71 4.99
CA ILE A 56 -8.42 5.69 3.81
C ILE A 56 -9.00 6.60 2.75
N ASP A 57 -8.18 7.54 2.28
CA ASP A 57 -8.60 8.49 1.27
C ASP A 57 -8.35 7.99 -0.15
N THR A 58 -7.27 7.23 -0.33
CA THR A 58 -6.82 6.85 -1.66
C THR A 58 -6.29 5.42 -1.61
N VAL A 59 -6.63 4.66 -2.62
CA VAL A 59 -6.11 3.30 -2.80
C VAL A 59 -5.27 3.30 -4.07
N ILE A 60 -4.03 2.84 -3.95
CA ILE A 60 -3.12 2.79 -5.08
C ILE A 60 -2.76 1.35 -5.36
N GLU A 61 -3.03 0.92 -6.57
CA GLU A 61 -2.73 -0.44 -6.98
C GLU A 61 -1.35 -0.51 -7.59
N VAL A 62 -0.48 -1.31 -6.96
CA VAL A 62 0.87 -1.53 -7.46
C VAL A 62 1.12 -2.99 -7.80
N LEU A 63 0.06 -3.79 -7.77
CA LEU A 63 0.17 -5.22 -7.98
C LEU A 63 0.62 -5.58 -9.37
N GLY A 64 -0.01 -5.00 -10.36
CA GLY A 64 0.21 -5.38 -11.73
C GLY A 64 1.23 -4.56 -12.45
N GLY A 65 1.91 -3.68 -11.74
CA GLY A 65 2.78 -2.73 -12.39
C GLY A 65 3.89 -3.35 -13.18
N LEU A 66 4.25 -4.57 -12.84
CA LEU A 66 5.34 -5.25 -13.50
C LEU A 66 4.87 -6.33 -14.45
N ASN A 67 3.61 -6.41 -14.68
CA ASN A 67 3.08 -7.45 -15.54
C ASN A 67 2.62 -6.84 -16.85
N PRO A 68 3.51 -6.72 -17.81
CA PRO A 68 3.20 -6.08 -19.08
C PRO A 68 2.42 -6.96 -20.02
N SER A 69 2.23 -8.17 -19.66
CA SER A 69 1.63 -9.13 -20.58
C SER A 69 0.16 -8.91 -20.78
N HIS A 70 -0.35 -7.96 -20.09
CA HIS A 70 -1.74 -7.74 -20.27
C HIS A 70 -2.04 -6.35 -20.42
#